data_c44d81e2d0d3b14af30569f14ef6b9f8
#
_entry.id   c44d81e2d0d3b14af30569f14ef6b9f8
#
_cell.length_a   1.000
_cell.length_b   1.000
_cell.length_c   1.000
_cell.angle_alpha   90.00
_cell.angle_beta   90.00
_cell.angle_gamma   90.00
#
_symmetry.space_group_name_H-M   'P 1'
#
loop_
_entity.id
_entity.type
_entity.pdbx_description
1 polymer ?
#
loop_
_entity_poly.entity_id
_entity_poly.type
_entity_poly.pdbx_seq_one_letter_code
_entity_poly.pdbx_strand_id
1 'polypeptide(L)'
;MTNAKTMIKVDHISKYFGPLKALNDVSLEIHKGEIVVLIGPSGSGKSTLIRAINGLEKPEEGKIYIEDQLYDPKSKKHAAQRMKMGFVFQHFNLFPNKTVLENLTLAQIRVLKRSEAEASEIAMKYLKRVGLDDKASQYPNKLSGGQKQRVAIARSLCMNPEIMLFDEPTSALDPEMVEEVLEVMQDLGKEGMTMIIVTHEMGFARTVADRVIFLENGSIVEENTAEAFFDHPASDRAKLFLSKVMH
;
A
#
# COMPACT_ATOMS: atom_id res chain seq x y z
N MET A 1 -3.42 26.29 -4.35
CA MET A 1 -2.63 25.08 -4.02
C MET A 1 -2.60 24.99 -2.51
N THR A 2 -3.32 24.07 -1.92
CA THR A 2 -3.35 23.85 -0.48
C THR A 2 -1.97 23.35 -0.05
N ASN A 3 -1.39 24.01 0.94
CA ASN A 3 -0.08 23.68 1.51
C ASN A 3 -0.23 22.37 2.35
N ALA A 4 -0.58 21.26 1.69
CA ALA A 4 -0.79 19.98 2.35
C ALA A 4 0.57 19.44 2.82
N LYS A 5 0.62 18.94 4.07
CA LYS A 5 1.84 18.39 4.67
C LYS A 5 2.38 17.24 3.82
N THR A 6 3.65 17.28 3.43
CA THR A 6 4.32 16.16 2.77
C THR A 6 4.53 15.03 3.78
N MET A 7 4.00 13.85 3.47
CA MET A 7 4.11 12.65 4.31
C MET A 7 5.28 11.77 3.88
N ILE A 8 5.49 11.67 2.56
CA ILE A 8 6.60 10.90 1.97
C ILE A 8 7.24 11.77 0.88
N LYS A 9 8.57 11.83 0.89
CA LYS A 9 9.37 12.35 -0.22
C LYS A 9 10.39 11.30 -0.63
N VAL A 10 10.35 10.93 -1.88
CA VAL A 10 11.33 10.09 -2.55
C VAL A 10 12.20 11.01 -3.40
N ASP A 11 13.51 10.96 -3.23
CA ASP A 11 14.46 11.90 -3.79
C ASP A 11 15.55 11.15 -4.56
N HIS A 12 15.43 11.12 -5.88
CA HIS A 12 16.38 10.53 -6.83
C HIS A 12 16.81 9.09 -6.50
N ILE A 13 15.86 8.19 -6.13
CA ILE A 13 16.23 6.82 -5.79
C ILE A 13 16.47 5.96 -7.02
N SER A 14 17.52 5.13 -6.93
CA SER A 14 17.80 4.04 -7.87
C SER A 14 17.96 2.73 -7.11
N LYS A 15 17.45 1.63 -7.71
CA LYS A 15 17.52 0.28 -7.15
C LYS A 15 17.99 -0.72 -8.18
N TYR A 16 18.95 -1.54 -7.79
CA TYR A 16 19.55 -2.57 -8.66
C TYR A 16 19.33 -3.97 -8.08
N PHE A 17 19.02 -4.93 -8.94
CA PHE A 17 19.06 -6.36 -8.66
C PHE A 17 20.05 -7.02 -9.64
N GLY A 18 21.32 -7.15 -9.23
CA GLY A 18 22.39 -7.53 -10.14
C GLY A 18 22.49 -6.54 -11.31
N PRO A 19 22.40 -6.99 -12.57
CA PRO A 19 22.46 -6.10 -13.73
C PRO A 19 21.15 -5.34 -14.00
N LEU A 20 20.05 -5.75 -13.38
CA LEU A 20 18.74 -5.14 -13.59
C LEU A 20 18.61 -3.86 -12.77
N LYS A 21 18.40 -2.72 -13.42
CA LYS A 21 18.03 -1.46 -12.79
C LYS A 21 16.51 -1.42 -12.63
N ALA A 22 16.02 -1.81 -11.46
CA ALA A 22 14.58 -1.92 -11.16
C ALA A 22 13.93 -0.56 -10.88
N LEU A 23 14.69 0.40 -10.33
CA LEU A 23 14.31 1.81 -10.23
C LEU A 23 15.44 2.66 -10.78
N ASN A 24 15.10 3.69 -11.53
CA ASN A 24 16.01 4.56 -12.23
C ASN A 24 15.64 6.01 -12.01
N ASP A 25 16.34 6.65 -11.06
CA ASP A 25 16.21 8.08 -10.76
C ASP A 25 14.76 8.52 -10.48
N VAL A 26 14.09 7.80 -9.56
CA VAL A 26 12.69 8.06 -9.23
C VAL A 26 12.59 9.11 -8.13
N SER A 27 11.82 10.16 -8.39
CA SER A 27 11.47 11.22 -7.42
C SER A 27 9.97 11.44 -7.40
N LEU A 28 9.37 11.54 -6.20
CA LEU A 28 7.96 11.85 -6.00
C LEU A 28 7.70 12.34 -4.57
N GLU A 29 6.59 13.04 -4.38
CA GLU A 29 6.12 13.46 -3.06
C GLU A 29 4.67 12.99 -2.87
N ILE A 30 4.31 12.59 -1.65
CA ILE A 30 2.96 12.17 -1.26
C ILE A 30 2.50 13.08 -0.13
N HIS A 31 1.31 13.63 -0.26
CA HIS A 31 0.75 14.56 0.70
C HIS A 31 -0.26 13.89 1.63
N LYS A 32 -0.50 14.51 2.79
CA LYS A 32 -1.45 13.99 3.78
C LYS A 32 -2.87 13.91 3.19
N GLY A 33 -3.49 12.73 3.35
CA GLY A 33 -4.83 12.43 2.85
C GLY A 33 -4.88 12.16 1.35
N GLU A 34 -3.74 12.18 0.65
CA GLU A 34 -3.67 11.91 -0.79
C GLU A 34 -3.68 10.41 -1.08
N ILE A 35 -4.41 10.01 -2.12
CA ILE A 35 -4.42 8.66 -2.67
C ILE A 35 -3.65 8.67 -3.99
N VAL A 36 -2.46 8.08 -3.98
CA VAL A 36 -1.63 7.93 -5.17
C VAL A 36 -1.66 6.50 -5.67
N VAL A 37 -2.02 6.31 -6.93
CA VAL A 37 -2.03 5.00 -7.57
C VAL A 37 -0.83 4.85 -8.50
N LEU A 38 -0.08 3.77 -8.32
CA LEU A 38 1.05 3.39 -9.18
C LEU A 38 0.60 2.34 -10.18
N ILE A 39 0.70 2.65 -11.47
CA ILE A 39 0.34 1.75 -12.57
C ILE A 39 1.50 1.59 -13.55
N GLY A 40 1.40 0.61 -14.42
CA GLY A 40 2.41 0.30 -15.43
C GLY A 40 2.54 -1.20 -15.71
N PRO A 41 3.27 -1.61 -16.73
CA PRO A 41 3.45 -3.01 -17.09
C PRO A 41 4.11 -3.82 -15.96
N SER A 42 3.95 -5.15 -16.02
CA SER A 42 4.66 -6.05 -15.09
C SER A 42 6.17 -5.84 -15.20
N GLY A 43 6.87 -5.82 -14.07
CA GLY A 43 8.31 -5.57 -14.02
C GLY A 43 8.71 -4.09 -14.15
N SER A 44 7.77 -3.14 -14.19
CA SER A 44 8.10 -1.70 -14.32
C SER A 44 8.69 -1.04 -13.08
N GLY A 45 8.77 -1.74 -11.94
CA GLY A 45 9.36 -1.24 -10.70
C GLY A 45 8.37 -0.82 -9.61
N LYS A 46 7.04 -0.92 -9.84
CA LYS A 46 5.99 -0.48 -8.88
C LYS A 46 6.14 -1.10 -7.49
N SER A 47 6.19 -2.44 -7.42
CA SER A 47 6.37 -3.16 -6.14
C SER A 47 7.73 -2.86 -5.51
N THR A 48 8.78 -2.65 -6.31
CA THR A 48 10.09 -2.25 -5.81
C THR A 48 10.04 -0.86 -5.19
N LEU A 49 9.33 0.08 -5.81
CA LEU A 49 9.18 1.45 -5.31
C LEU A 49 8.43 1.47 -3.96
N ILE A 50 7.27 0.81 -3.89
CA ILE A 50 6.47 0.80 -2.65
C ILE A 50 7.20 0.06 -1.51
N ARG A 51 7.96 -0.99 -1.83
CA ARG A 51 8.82 -1.70 -0.87
C ARG A 51 10.02 -0.86 -0.43
N ALA A 52 10.58 -0.04 -1.32
CA ALA A 52 11.64 0.90 -0.95
C ALA A 52 11.10 1.97 0.01
N ILE A 53 9.91 2.51 -0.24
CA ILE A 53 9.24 3.47 0.65
C ILE A 53 9.01 2.86 2.04
N ASN A 54 8.54 1.63 2.12
CA ASN A 54 8.34 0.93 3.40
C ASN A 54 9.66 0.53 4.09
N GLY A 55 10.77 0.51 3.35
CA GLY A 55 12.07 0.08 3.83
C GLY A 55 12.29 -1.44 3.83
N LEU A 56 11.46 -2.19 3.11
CA LEU A 56 11.68 -3.61 2.83
C LEU A 56 12.81 -3.81 1.82
N GLU A 57 12.93 -2.87 0.86
CA GLU A 57 14.04 -2.78 -0.06
C GLU A 57 14.83 -1.51 0.22
N LYS A 58 16.16 -1.60 0.23
CA LYS A 58 17.02 -0.43 0.35
C LYS A 58 17.46 0.03 -1.03
N PRO A 59 17.19 1.30 -1.45
CA PRO A 59 17.78 1.84 -2.67
C PRO A 59 19.30 1.96 -2.51
N GLU A 60 20.03 1.85 -3.60
CA GLU A 60 21.48 2.07 -3.64
C GLU A 60 21.82 3.54 -3.75
N GLU A 61 20.98 4.33 -4.42
CA GLU A 61 21.15 5.77 -4.62
C GLU A 61 19.91 6.53 -4.18
N GLY A 62 20.08 7.80 -3.88
CA GLY A 62 19.01 8.69 -3.47
C GLY A 62 18.61 8.57 -2.00
N LYS A 63 17.50 9.19 -1.64
CA LYS A 63 17.01 9.26 -0.26
C LYS A 63 15.50 9.18 -0.19
N ILE A 64 15.00 8.72 0.95
CA ILE A 64 13.57 8.73 1.28
C ILE A 64 13.40 9.50 2.58
N TYR A 65 12.39 10.36 2.63
CA TYR A 65 12.03 11.12 3.81
C TYR A 65 10.59 10.79 4.19
N ILE A 66 10.36 10.63 5.49
CA ILE A 66 9.02 10.49 6.08
C ILE A 66 8.82 11.68 7.01
N GLU A 67 7.80 12.50 6.70
CA GLU A 67 7.53 13.76 7.42
C GLU A 67 8.79 14.63 7.57
N ASP A 68 9.46 14.89 6.44
CA ASP A 68 10.70 15.68 6.34
C ASP A 68 11.92 15.12 7.07
N GLN A 69 11.81 13.94 7.68
CA GLN A 69 12.93 13.26 8.32
C GLN A 69 13.50 12.19 7.41
N LEU A 70 14.82 12.23 7.22
CA LEU A 70 15.53 11.19 6.45
C LEU A 70 15.21 9.81 7.02
N TYR A 71 14.77 8.90 6.16
CA TYR A 71 14.40 7.54 6.53
C TYR A 71 15.48 6.54 6.14
N ASP A 72 16.06 5.84 7.12
CA ASP A 72 16.94 4.69 6.92
C ASP A 72 16.32 3.45 7.58
N PRO A 73 15.81 2.49 6.78
CA PRO A 73 15.12 1.31 7.31
C PRO A 73 16.00 0.42 8.20
N LYS A 74 17.34 0.50 8.09
CA LYS A 74 18.28 -0.26 8.93
C LYS A 74 18.52 0.39 10.29
N SER A 75 18.20 1.66 10.44
CA SER A 75 18.40 2.37 11.70
C SER A 75 17.30 2.07 12.71
N LYS A 76 17.68 1.66 13.91
CA LYS A 76 16.72 1.53 15.03
C LYS A 76 16.04 2.84 15.38
N LYS A 77 16.68 3.99 15.10
CA LYS A 77 16.09 5.33 15.32
C LYS A 77 14.87 5.58 14.46
N HIS A 78 14.75 4.90 13.30
CA HIS A 78 13.65 5.09 12.37
C HIS A 78 12.54 4.02 12.52
N ALA A 79 12.59 3.20 13.56
CA ALA A 79 11.53 2.23 13.85
C ALA A 79 10.16 2.92 14.05
N ALA A 80 10.15 4.10 14.68
CA ALA A 80 8.94 4.89 14.87
C ALA A 80 8.33 5.36 13.53
N GLN A 81 9.16 5.76 12.56
CA GLN A 81 8.70 6.15 11.22
C GLN A 81 8.10 4.94 10.48
N ARG A 82 8.69 3.74 10.61
CA ARG A 82 8.13 2.52 10.04
C ARG A 82 6.75 2.17 10.60
N MET A 83 6.55 2.40 11.90
CA MET A 83 5.23 2.15 12.53
C MET A 83 4.11 3.06 12.00
N LYS A 84 4.46 4.21 11.40
CA LYS A 84 3.49 5.09 10.76
C LYS A 84 2.96 4.55 9.42
N MET A 85 3.61 3.54 8.86
CA MET A 85 3.26 2.95 7.57
C MET A 85 2.71 1.54 7.76
N GLY A 86 1.45 1.34 7.41
CA GLY A 86 0.86 0.02 7.23
C GLY A 86 1.22 -0.52 5.85
N PHE A 87 1.47 -1.81 5.73
CA PHE A 87 1.78 -2.47 4.45
C PHE A 87 0.88 -3.69 4.25
N VAL A 88 0.23 -3.74 3.10
CA VAL A 88 -0.61 -4.86 2.66
C VAL A 88 0.02 -5.48 1.42
N PHE A 89 0.37 -6.76 1.51
CA PHE A 89 1.04 -7.51 0.46
C PHE A 89 0.04 -8.15 -0.50
N GLN A 90 0.51 -8.48 -1.68
CA GLN A 90 -0.18 -9.30 -2.68
C GLN A 90 -0.59 -10.67 -2.11
N HIS A 91 0.32 -11.32 -1.40
CA HIS A 91 0.03 -12.52 -0.62
C HIS A 91 -0.22 -12.10 0.82
N PHE A 92 -1.31 -12.50 1.39
CA PHE A 92 -1.87 -12.07 2.68
C PHE A 92 -0.89 -12.03 3.86
N ASN A 93 0.14 -12.87 3.83
CA ASN A 93 1.22 -12.99 4.84
C ASN A 93 0.68 -13.12 6.28
N LEU A 94 -0.44 -13.81 6.45
CA LEU A 94 -0.97 -14.15 7.76
C LEU A 94 -0.16 -15.29 8.38
N PHE A 95 -0.01 -15.25 9.70
CA PHE A 95 0.62 -16.33 10.45
C PHE A 95 -0.32 -17.55 10.46
N PRO A 96 0.01 -18.66 9.79
CA PRO A 96 -0.93 -19.77 9.57
C PRO A 96 -1.24 -20.55 10.86
N ASN A 97 -0.36 -20.47 11.84
CA ASN A 97 -0.48 -21.12 13.15
C ASN A 97 -1.10 -20.23 14.24
N LYS A 98 -1.66 -19.10 13.85
CA LYS A 98 -2.35 -18.15 14.73
C LYS A 98 -3.77 -17.92 14.23
N THR A 99 -4.70 -17.73 15.16
CA THR A 99 -6.07 -17.33 14.85
C THR A 99 -6.08 -15.95 14.17
N VAL A 100 -7.22 -15.56 13.62
CA VAL A 100 -7.45 -14.22 13.07
C VAL A 100 -7.18 -13.16 14.15
N LEU A 101 -7.75 -13.32 15.33
CA LEU A 101 -7.54 -12.39 16.45
C LEU A 101 -6.07 -12.27 16.84
N GLU A 102 -5.37 -13.40 16.98
CA GLU A 102 -3.95 -13.41 17.30
C GLU A 102 -3.08 -12.76 16.21
N ASN A 103 -3.45 -12.89 14.93
CA ASN A 103 -2.78 -12.18 13.83
C ASN A 103 -2.86 -10.67 13.99
N LEU A 104 -4.00 -10.14 14.46
CA LEU A 104 -4.19 -8.70 14.67
C LEU A 104 -3.56 -8.19 15.98
N THR A 105 -3.53 -9.01 17.04
CA THR A 105 -3.05 -8.58 18.36
C THR A 105 -1.54 -8.69 18.52
N LEU A 106 -0.88 -9.60 17.80
CA LEU A 106 0.53 -9.92 17.97
C LEU A 106 1.45 -8.69 17.92
N ALA A 107 1.32 -7.86 16.86
CA ALA A 107 2.16 -6.68 16.70
C ALA A 107 1.81 -5.59 17.74
N GLN A 108 0.55 -5.42 18.06
CA GLN A 108 0.10 -4.48 19.09
C GLN A 108 0.75 -4.78 20.44
N ILE A 109 0.75 -6.04 20.86
CA ILE A 109 1.34 -6.47 22.14
C ILE A 109 2.87 -6.41 22.09
N ARG A 110 3.48 -6.94 21.02
CA ARG A 110 4.95 -7.07 20.95
C ARG A 110 5.65 -5.73 20.69
N VAL A 111 5.09 -4.89 19.84
CA VAL A 111 5.73 -3.64 19.37
C VAL A 111 5.19 -2.44 20.13
N LEU A 112 3.85 -2.27 20.20
CA LEU A 112 3.22 -1.12 20.86
C LEU A 112 3.08 -1.31 22.37
N LYS A 113 3.38 -2.52 22.90
CA LYS A 113 3.30 -2.86 24.34
C LYS A 113 1.89 -2.68 24.93
N ARG A 114 0.86 -2.76 24.09
CA ARG A 114 -0.53 -2.77 24.57
C ARG A 114 -0.82 -4.02 25.40
N SER A 115 -1.73 -3.91 26.35
CA SER A 115 -2.26 -5.06 27.07
C SER A 115 -3.04 -5.99 26.13
N GLU A 116 -3.18 -7.27 26.48
CA GLU A 116 -3.97 -8.23 25.69
C GLU A 116 -5.43 -7.79 25.55
N ALA A 117 -5.99 -7.23 26.59
CA ALA A 117 -7.38 -6.72 26.59
C ALA A 117 -7.54 -5.56 25.60
N GLU A 118 -6.68 -4.54 25.68
CA GLU A 118 -6.67 -3.39 24.77
C GLU A 118 -6.43 -3.82 23.31
N ALA A 119 -5.44 -4.69 23.09
CA ALA A 119 -5.12 -5.19 21.74
C ALA A 119 -6.30 -5.97 21.15
N SER A 120 -7.01 -6.77 21.96
CA SER A 120 -8.18 -7.55 21.53
C SER A 120 -9.37 -6.65 21.22
N GLU A 121 -9.63 -5.61 22.01
CA GLU A 121 -10.68 -4.64 21.76
C GLU A 121 -10.47 -3.91 20.42
N ILE A 122 -9.25 -3.41 20.20
CA ILE A 122 -8.88 -2.76 18.94
C ILE A 122 -8.98 -3.73 17.76
N ALA A 123 -8.51 -4.96 17.93
CA ALA A 123 -8.59 -5.99 16.90
C ALA A 123 -10.04 -6.31 16.51
N MET A 124 -10.93 -6.49 17.50
CA MET A 124 -12.35 -6.73 17.26
C MET A 124 -13.05 -5.56 16.58
N LYS A 125 -12.69 -4.30 16.94
CA LYS A 125 -13.18 -3.11 16.24
C LYS A 125 -12.85 -3.16 14.75
N TYR A 126 -11.60 -3.48 14.38
CA TYR A 126 -11.20 -3.55 12.96
C TYR A 126 -11.73 -4.80 12.25
N LEU A 127 -11.88 -5.93 12.95
CA LEU A 127 -12.55 -7.11 12.38
C LEU A 127 -14.01 -6.81 12.04
N LYS A 128 -14.74 -6.13 12.93
CA LYS A 128 -16.11 -5.69 12.66
C LYS A 128 -16.17 -4.74 11.46
N ARG A 129 -15.21 -3.83 11.35
CA ARG A 129 -15.13 -2.88 10.21
C ARG A 129 -14.97 -3.60 8.87
N VAL A 130 -14.24 -4.71 8.82
CA VAL A 130 -14.04 -5.50 7.59
C VAL A 130 -15.03 -6.68 7.48
N GLY A 131 -16.08 -6.74 8.34
CA GLY A 131 -17.14 -7.74 8.32
C GLY A 131 -16.68 -9.16 8.67
N LEU A 132 -15.71 -9.30 9.60
CA LEU A 132 -15.09 -10.59 9.95
C LEU A 132 -14.96 -10.83 11.46
N ASP A 133 -15.77 -10.15 12.28
CA ASP A 133 -15.76 -10.31 13.74
C ASP A 133 -16.18 -11.72 14.18
N ASP A 134 -17.08 -12.38 13.44
CA ASP A 134 -17.47 -13.77 13.65
C ASP A 134 -16.33 -14.78 13.34
N LYS A 135 -15.28 -14.36 12.66
CA LYS A 135 -14.12 -15.20 12.28
C LYS A 135 -12.93 -15.08 13.23
N ALA A 136 -13.03 -14.29 14.31
CA ALA A 136 -11.92 -13.97 15.21
C ALA A 136 -11.16 -15.20 15.74
N SER A 137 -11.86 -16.29 16.06
CA SER A 137 -11.28 -17.54 16.54
C SER A 137 -10.81 -18.51 15.46
N GLN A 138 -11.07 -18.22 14.20
CA GLN A 138 -10.69 -19.09 13.08
C GLN A 138 -9.21 -18.94 12.72
N TYR A 139 -8.65 -19.98 12.09
CA TYR A 139 -7.32 -19.97 11.50
C TYR A 139 -7.38 -19.54 10.03
N PRO A 140 -6.29 -18.93 9.47
CA PRO A 140 -6.26 -18.45 8.09
C PRO A 140 -6.62 -19.50 7.04
N ASN A 141 -6.35 -20.79 7.28
CA ASN A 141 -6.70 -21.87 6.34
C ASN A 141 -8.21 -22.14 6.20
N LYS A 142 -9.04 -21.56 7.07
CA LYS A 142 -10.50 -21.63 7.01
C LYS A 142 -11.15 -20.42 6.33
N LEU A 143 -10.35 -19.45 5.87
CA LEU A 143 -10.80 -18.21 5.25
C LEU A 143 -10.66 -18.28 3.72
N SER A 144 -11.58 -17.60 3.01
CA SER A 144 -11.43 -17.32 1.58
C SER A 144 -10.25 -16.37 1.31
N GLY A 145 -9.85 -16.21 0.06
CA GLY A 145 -8.81 -15.25 -0.34
C GLY A 145 -9.14 -13.82 0.07
N GLY A 146 -10.35 -13.35 -0.27
CA GLY A 146 -10.83 -12.01 0.08
C GLY A 146 -10.92 -11.79 1.60
N GLN A 147 -11.37 -12.80 2.36
CA GLN A 147 -11.36 -12.74 3.81
C GLN A 147 -9.95 -12.62 4.39
N LYS A 148 -8.97 -13.40 3.88
CA LYS A 148 -7.56 -13.28 4.28
C LYS A 148 -6.99 -11.89 4.01
N GLN A 149 -7.33 -11.30 2.88
CA GLN A 149 -6.86 -9.97 2.52
C GLN A 149 -7.48 -8.90 3.41
N ARG A 150 -8.78 -8.99 3.69
CA ARG A 150 -9.43 -8.06 4.64
C ARG A 150 -8.86 -8.20 6.05
N VAL A 151 -8.51 -9.40 6.50
CA VAL A 151 -7.77 -9.62 7.77
C VAL A 151 -6.39 -8.97 7.72
N ALA A 152 -5.65 -9.05 6.59
CA ALA A 152 -4.35 -8.40 6.44
C ALA A 152 -4.45 -6.87 6.48
N ILE A 153 -5.50 -6.29 5.89
CA ILE A 153 -5.79 -4.85 6.00
C ILE A 153 -6.09 -4.49 7.46
N ALA A 154 -7.02 -5.21 8.12
CA ALA A 154 -7.37 -4.97 9.52
C ALA A 154 -6.15 -5.08 10.45
N ARG A 155 -5.27 -6.07 10.22
CA ARG A 155 -4.01 -6.22 10.96
C ARG A 155 -3.11 -4.99 10.83
N SER A 156 -2.98 -4.43 9.64
CA SER A 156 -2.19 -3.21 9.40
C SER A 156 -2.81 -2.01 10.12
N LEU A 157 -4.13 -1.86 10.06
CA LEU A 157 -4.87 -0.77 10.72
C LEU A 157 -4.77 -0.81 12.26
N CYS A 158 -4.64 -1.99 12.87
CA CYS A 158 -4.44 -2.15 14.31
C CYS A 158 -3.19 -1.44 14.84
N MET A 159 -2.21 -1.17 13.99
CA MET A 159 -0.99 -0.43 14.34
C MET A 159 -1.20 1.08 14.35
N ASN A 160 -2.40 1.57 13.99
CA ASN A 160 -2.75 2.98 13.87
C ASN A 160 -1.83 3.76 12.91
N PRO A 161 -1.66 3.29 11.65
CA PRO A 161 -0.77 3.92 10.69
C PRO A 161 -1.33 5.26 10.21
N GLU A 162 -0.45 6.18 9.81
CA GLU A 162 -0.79 7.43 9.14
C GLU A 162 -0.81 7.29 7.60
N ILE A 163 -0.17 6.22 7.09
CA ILE A 163 -0.03 5.93 5.66
C ILE A 163 -0.29 4.44 5.44
N MET A 164 -1.07 4.09 4.44
CA MET A 164 -1.28 2.71 4.01
C MET A 164 -0.66 2.46 2.64
N LEU A 165 0.11 1.40 2.54
CA LEU A 165 0.80 0.96 1.33
C LEU A 165 0.20 -0.38 0.87
N PHE A 166 -0.29 -0.45 -0.36
CA PHE A 166 -0.94 -1.62 -0.93
C PHE A 166 -0.15 -2.11 -2.16
N ASP A 167 0.44 -3.30 -2.08
CA ASP A 167 1.20 -3.93 -3.17
C ASP A 167 0.35 -5.00 -3.83
N GLU A 168 -0.41 -4.63 -4.86
CA GLU A 168 -1.33 -5.49 -5.64
C GLU A 168 -2.29 -6.32 -4.76
N PRO A 169 -3.11 -5.68 -3.91
CA PRO A 169 -3.87 -6.37 -2.87
C PRO A 169 -4.96 -7.33 -3.40
N THR A 170 -5.31 -7.26 -4.68
CA THR A 170 -6.37 -8.07 -5.31
C THR A 170 -5.84 -9.13 -6.27
N SER A 171 -4.57 -9.08 -6.69
CA SER A 171 -4.03 -9.92 -7.76
C SER A 171 -3.96 -11.43 -7.44
N ALA A 172 -4.05 -11.80 -6.17
CA ALA A 172 -4.10 -13.20 -5.71
C ALA A 172 -5.54 -13.67 -5.38
N LEU A 173 -6.56 -12.93 -5.78
CA LEU A 173 -7.97 -13.19 -5.48
C LEU A 173 -8.74 -13.63 -6.72
N ASP A 174 -9.75 -14.47 -6.50
CA ASP A 174 -10.77 -14.75 -7.49
C ASP A 174 -11.62 -13.48 -7.75
N PRO A 175 -12.11 -13.23 -8.97
CA PRO A 175 -12.86 -12.00 -9.32
C PRO A 175 -14.03 -11.69 -8.38
N GLU A 176 -14.74 -12.74 -7.91
CA GLU A 176 -15.87 -12.60 -6.99
C GLU A 176 -15.49 -12.01 -5.62
N MET A 177 -14.20 -12.05 -5.25
CA MET A 177 -13.70 -11.61 -3.95
C MET A 177 -13.01 -10.24 -4.02
N VAL A 178 -12.78 -9.72 -5.22
CA VAL A 178 -12.05 -8.46 -5.45
C VAL A 178 -12.84 -7.28 -4.88
N GLU A 179 -14.14 -7.22 -5.17
CA GLU A 179 -15.01 -6.09 -4.82
C GLU A 179 -15.03 -5.83 -3.31
N GLU A 180 -15.16 -6.86 -2.48
CA GLU A 180 -15.16 -6.74 -1.02
C GLU A 180 -13.88 -6.10 -0.45
N VAL A 181 -12.73 -6.33 -1.10
CA VAL A 181 -11.43 -5.75 -0.71
C VAL A 181 -11.34 -4.29 -1.17
N LEU A 182 -11.79 -4.02 -2.39
CA LEU A 182 -11.80 -2.67 -2.96
C LEU A 182 -12.73 -1.73 -2.18
N GLU A 183 -13.90 -2.22 -1.73
CA GLU A 183 -14.82 -1.45 -0.87
C GLU A 183 -14.14 -1.01 0.43
N VAL A 184 -13.43 -1.91 1.12
CA VAL A 184 -12.67 -1.55 2.33
C VAL A 184 -11.63 -0.47 2.04
N MET A 185 -10.93 -0.55 0.89
CA MET A 185 -9.94 0.45 0.51
C MET A 185 -10.59 1.79 0.15
N GLN A 186 -11.75 1.79 -0.53
CA GLN A 186 -12.51 3.01 -0.81
C GLN A 186 -12.94 3.72 0.47
N ASP A 187 -13.41 2.96 1.45
CA ASP A 187 -13.85 3.54 2.72
C ASP A 187 -12.69 4.16 3.51
N LEU A 188 -11.51 3.54 3.46
CA LEU A 188 -10.28 4.16 4.01
C LEU A 188 -9.97 5.50 3.32
N GLY A 189 -10.12 5.57 2.00
CA GLY A 189 -9.92 6.80 1.24
C GLY A 189 -10.92 7.89 1.63
N LYS A 190 -12.21 7.58 1.74
CA LYS A 190 -13.26 8.52 2.18
C LYS A 190 -13.00 9.10 3.57
N GLU A 191 -12.31 8.34 4.44
CA GLU A 191 -11.89 8.80 5.78
C GLU A 191 -10.63 9.67 5.76
N GLY A 192 -10.03 9.93 4.60
CA GLY A 192 -8.84 10.76 4.45
C GLY A 192 -7.53 10.03 4.77
N MET A 193 -7.49 8.70 4.68
CA MET A 193 -6.25 7.93 4.82
C MET A 193 -5.30 8.25 3.67
N THR A 194 -4.05 8.56 3.99
CA THR A 194 -2.98 8.67 2.98
C THR A 194 -2.66 7.29 2.44
N MET A 195 -2.73 7.09 1.12
CA MET A 195 -2.53 5.77 0.52
C MET A 195 -1.62 5.81 -0.70
N ILE A 196 -0.76 4.80 -0.83
CA ILE A 196 -0.09 4.46 -2.08
C ILE A 196 -0.55 3.06 -2.48
N ILE A 197 -1.07 2.92 -3.69
CA ILE A 197 -1.71 1.70 -4.15
C ILE A 197 -1.09 1.26 -5.47
N VAL A 198 -0.49 0.07 -5.50
CA VAL A 198 -0.15 -0.62 -6.74
C VAL A 198 -1.34 -1.51 -7.10
N THR A 199 -1.93 -1.31 -8.27
CA THR A 199 -3.09 -2.11 -8.70
C THR A 199 -3.16 -2.26 -10.21
N HIS A 200 -3.85 -3.30 -10.65
CA HIS A 200 -4.30 -3.52 -12.03
C HIS A 200 -5.80 -3.24 -12.22
N GLU A 201 -6.50 -2.87 -11.16
CA GLU A 201 -7.94 -2.54 -11.17
C GLU A 201 -8.14 -1.09 -11.66
N MET A 202 -8.18 -0.89 -12.98
CA MET A 202 -8.21 0.46 -13.57
C MET A 202 -9.49 1.23 -13.23
N GLY A 203 -10.63 0.55 -13.15
CA GLY A 203 -11.90 1.16 -12.73
C GLY A 203 -11.84 1.69 -11.30
N PHE A 204 -11.26 0.92 -10.38
CA PHE A 204 -11.02 1.34 -9.02
C PHE A 204 -10.02 2.52 -8.96
N ALA A 205 -8.87 2.40 -9.65
CA ALA A 205 -7.87 3.46 -9.72
C ALA A 205 -8.47 4.80 -10.18
N ARG A 206 -9.29 4.79 -11.23
CA ARG A 206 -9.97 5.98 -11.74
C ARG A 206 -10.93 6.62 -10.73
N THR A 207 -11.58 5.79 -9.89
CA THR A 207 -12.59 6.26 -8.94
C THR A 207 -11.99 6.82 -7.66
N VAL A 208 -10.86 6.26 -7.19
CA VAL A 208 -10.33 6.57 -5.85
C VAL A 208 -9.09 7.44 -5.86
N ALA A 209 -8.31 7.44 -6.96
CA ALA A 209 -7.03 8.14 -6.98
C ALA A 209 -7.22 9.66 -7.11
N ASP A 210 -6.48 10.41 -6.30
CA ASP A 210 -6.26 11.83 -6.54
C ASP A 210 -5.24 12.01 -7.67
N ARG A 211 -4.19 11.17 -7.67
CA ARG A 211 -3.08 11.21 -8.62
C ARG A 211 -2.66 9.81 -9.05
N VAL A 212 -2.31 9.71 -10.32
CA VAL A 212 -1.79 8.47 -10.93
C VAL A 212 -0.37 8.70 -11.39
N ILE A 213 0.49 7.75 -11.07
CA ILE A 213 1.90 7.69 -11.51
C ILE A 213 2.08 6.46 -12.39
N PHE A 214 2.45 6.68 -13.63
CA PHE A 214 2.73 5.62 -14.58
C PHE A 214 4.23 5.33 -14.63
N LEU A 215 4.61 4.11 -14.23
CA LEU A 215 5.99 3.64 -14.26
C LEU A 215 6.22 2.71 -15.44
N GLU A 216 7.37 2.88 -16.11
CA GLU A 216 7.89 1.95 -17.09
C GLU A 216 9.42 1.90 -17.04
N ASN A 217 9.99 0.70 -17.13
CA ASN A 217 11.45 0.47 -17.09
C ASN A 217 12.15 1.14 -15.89
N GLY A 218 11.49 1.14 -14.72
CA GLY A 218 12.03 1.69 -13.48
C GLY A 218 11.93 3.21 -13.35
N SER A 219 11.38 3.92 -14.32
CA SER A 219 11.26 5.39 -14.31
C SER A 219 9.80 5.84 -14.35
N ILE A 220 9.52 7.02 -13.78
CA ILE A 220 8.22 7.68 -13.94
C ILE A 220 8.15 8.26 -15.35
N VAL A 221 7.17 7.81 -16.13
CA VAL A 221 6.93 8.25 -17.51
C VAL A 221 5.88 9.37 -17.54
N GLU A 222 4.87 9.26 -16.68
CA GLU A 222 3.81 10.25 -16.56
C GLU A 222 3.28 10.28 -15.14
N GLU A 223 2.95 11.47 -14.67
CA GLU A 223 2.31 11.75 -13.40
C GLU A 223 1.24 12.80 -13.62
N ASN A 224 -0.01 12.53 -13.21
CA ASN A 224 -1.12 13.44 -13.43
C ASN A 224 -2.26 13.18 -12.43
N THR A 225 -3.25 14.08 -12.35
CA THR A 225 -4.51 13.77 -11.66
C THR A 225 -5.17 12.56 -12.30
N ALA A 226 -5.99 11.82 -11.56
CA ALA A 226 -6.66 10.64 -12.10
C ALA A 226 -7.50 11.00 -13.34
N GLU A 227 -8.28 12.08 -13.28
CA GLU A 227 -9.09 12.57 -14.42
C GLU A 227 -8.22 12.80 -15.66
N ALA A 228 -7.15 13.60 -15.54
CA ALA A 228 -6.30 13.93 -16.67
C ALA A 228 -5.56 12.69 -17.21
N PHE A 229 -5.12 11.78 -16.33
CA PHE A 229 -4.42 10.58 -16.74
C PHE A 229 -5.31 9.60 -17.53
N PHE A 230 -6.53 9.36 -17.05
CA PHE A 230 -7.44 8.39 -17.69
C PHE A 230 -8.16 8.96 -18.92
N ASP A 231 -8.48 10.25 -18.95
CA ASP A 231 -9.24 10.87 -20.03
C ASP A 231 -8.33 11.48 -21.12
N HIS A 232 -7.19 12.04 -20.71
CA HIS A 232 -6.28 12.77 -21.59
C HIS A 232 -4.80 12.45 -21.29
N PRO A 233 -4.38 11.15 -21.37
CA PRO A 233 -3.00 10.77 -21.11
C PRO A 233 -2.04 11.56 -22.00
N ALA A 234 -1.00 12.14 -21.41
CA ALA A 234 -0.06 12.99 -22.12
C ALA A 234 0.94 12.18 -22.95
N SER A 235 1.50 11.11 -22.36
CA SER A 235 2.52 10.28 -23.02
C SER A 235 1.89 9.24 -23.95
N ASP A 236 2.54 9.00 -25.09
CA ASP A 236 2.10 7.93 -26.01
C ASP A 236 2.21 6.54 -25.38
N ARG A 237 3.11 6.37 -24.41
CA ARG A 237 3.27 5.13 -23.67
C ARG A 237 2.08 4.87 -22.73
N ALA A 238 1.60 5.90 -22.03
CA ALA A 238 0.38 5.80 -21.21
C ALA A 238 -0.85 5.51 -22.06
N LYS A 239 -1.02 6.19 -23.21
CA LYS A 239 -2.10 5.91 -24.18
C LYS A 239 -2.09 4.44 -24.60
N LEU A 240 -0.92 3.93 -25.01
CA LEU A 240 -0.76 2.54 -25.45
C LEU A 240 -1.04 1.56 -24.31
N PHE A 241 -0.62 1.87 -23.09
CA PHE A 241 -0.91 1.04 -21.92
C PHE A 241 -2.41 1.00 -21.62
N LEU A 242 -3.06 2.15 -21.51
CA LEU A 242 -4.48 2.25 -21.23
C LEU A 242 -5.33 1.56 -22.30
N SER A 243 -4.99 1.68 -23.57
CA SER A 243 -5.70 0.99 -24.66
C SER A 243 -5.67 -0.53 -24.57
N LYS A 244 -4.75 -1.12 -23.79
CA LYS A 244 -4.63 -2.57 -23.59
C LYS A 244 -5.32 -3.08 -22.33
N VAL A 245 -5.51 -2.22 -21.32
CA VAL A 245 -5.99 -2.63 -20.00
C VAL A 245 -7.40 -2.15 -19.67
N MET A 246 -7.96 -1.26 -20.49
CA MET A 246 -9.32 -0.71 -20.29
C MET A 246 -10.38 -1.33 -21.23
N HIS A 247 -10.13 -2.56 -21.73
CA HIS A 247 -11.08 -3.31 -22.55
C HIS A 247 -11.75 -4.42 -21.77
#